data_3f4873b4245f26741f9bc69a6f214341
#
_entry.id   3f4873b4245f26741f9bc69a6f214341
#
_cell.length_a   1.000
_cell.length_b   1.000
_cell.length_c   1.000
_cell.angle_alpha   90.00
_cell.angle_beta   90.00
_cell.angle_gamma   90.00
#
_symmetry.space_group_name_H-M   'P 1'
#
loop_
_entity.id
_entity.type
_entity.pdbx_description
1 polymer ?
#
loop_
_entity_poly.entity_id
_entity_poly.type
_entity_poly.pdbx_seq_one_letter_code
_entity_poly.pdbx_strand_id
1 'polypeptide(L)'
;MPLSRALIRQATYPRRIAWNSAIVGSLFFLLLTSVLLTETQHQRENQHKQLLIDSSNDFQRHVATLITDTLSPLLPFVQSECYIGNHELTARAAFAGDIRAIILVKDGNAFCSSATGSFFQPLSAISARTDTTRDRDIRLLPGTPMQPTKPVLAIWIKQPGTLQSGIFTTLNLSLADYQIKASSHPEITGIAILAHNTAMTSWQTTLVRNRQLPAPLMQTTMDGLPFQFALYGSTLSAGDFQTIMLSSLLMSLLAGCTCWFLLTRVQRPGKEITLGIRRGEFRVEYQPLITAQDGKSYGMEALLRWTHPSGETVSPDIFISYAEAQNQIIPLTRHLFELVARDAHQLRHSLPKGTCLSLNISPLHLSACSFRDDVLYWQDNMPHDHFQYVFEITERAVVENGNATELFHWLHQRGIKIAVDDFGTGHSALIYLEKYPFDYLKIDRGFVQSIGTETITSPVLDTVLQLAKRLNLMSVAEGVETDEQASWLINRGVTHLQGYFFSRPLRPEQVKDYFQRQNSQPTR
;
A
#
# COMPACT_ATOMS: atom_id res chain seq x y z
N MET A 1 -10.37 24.17 -4.36
CA MET A 1 -11.64 23.41 -4.41
C MET A 1 -12.43 23.81 -3.19
N PRO A 2 -13.72 24.15 -3.29
CA PRO A 2 -14.51 24.51 -2.12
C PRO A 2 -14.60 23.31 -1.15
N LEU A 3 -14.51 23.61 0.13
CA LEU A 3 -14.48 22.64 1.23
C LEU A 3 -15.67 21.67 1.19
N SER A 4 -16.83 22.20 0.79
CA SER A 4 -18.06 21.42 0.58
C SER A 4 -17.89 20.26 -0.39
N ARG A 5 -17.19 20.46 -1.51
CA ARG A 5 -16.88 19.38 -2.46
C ARG A 5 -15.84 18.39 -1.93
N ALA A 6 -14.94 18.85 -1.05
CA ALA A 6 -13.96 18.00 -0.41
C ALA A 6 -14.62 17.07 0.63
N LEU A 7 -15.53 17.58 1.45
CA LEU A 7 -16.29 16.80 2.43
C LEU A 7 -17.16 15.73 1.76
N ILE A 8 -17.90 16.09 0.70
CA ILE A 8 -18.72 15.13 -0.08
C ILE A 8 -17.84 14.09 -0.77
N ARG A 9 -16.68 14.47 -1.31
CA ARG A 9 -15.74 13.54 -1.94
C ARG A 9 -15.10 12.55 -0.96
N GLN A 10 -14.83 12.94 0.27
CA GLN A 10 -14.24 12.06 1.29
C GLN A 10 -15.21 11.00 1.76
N ALA A 11 -16.49 11.30 1.87
CA ALA A 11 -17.52 10.33 2.27
C ALA A 11 -17.74 9.19 1.24
N THR A 12 -17.34 9.41 -0.04
CA THR A 12 -17.74 8.52 -1.16
C THR A 12 -16.65 7.59 -1.71
N TYR A 13 -15.34 7.62 -1.25
CA TYR A 13 -14.27 6.88 -1.95
C TYR A 13 -13.27 6.07 -1.11
N PRO A 14 -13.68 5.01 -0.38
CA PRO A 14 -12.73 4.00 0.15
C PRO A 14 -11.93 3.31 -0.96
N ARG A 15 -12.49 3.21 -2.18
CA ARG A 15 -11.82 2.63 -3.36
C ARG A 15 -10.55 3.37 -3.77
N ARG A 16 -10.46 4.70 -3.61
CA ARG A 16 -9.25 5.48 -3.98
C ARG A 16 -8.07 5.22 -3.05
N ILE A 17 -8.33 5.05 -1.76
CA ILE A 17 -7.28 4.71 -0.78
C ILE A 17 -6.71 3.33 -1.11
N ALA A 18 -7.58 2.35 -1.42
CA ALA A 18 -7.17 1.01 -1.85
C ALA A 18 -6.30 1.06 -3.11
N TRP A 19 -6.71 1.81 -4.13
CA TRP A 19 -5.95 1.99 -5.36
C TRP A 19 -4.59 2.64 -5.14
N ASN A 20 -4.53 3.72 -4.36
CA ASN A 20 -3.27 4.41 -4.06
C ASN A 20 -2.31 3.48 -3.29
N SER A 21 -2.79 2.74 -2.30
CA SER A 21 -1.99 1.78 -1.53
C SER A 21 -1.51 0.61 -2.39
N ALA A 22 -2.35 0.12 -3.32
CA ALA A 22 -1.97 -0.91 -4.28
C ALA A 22 -0.90 -0.41 -5.26
N ILE A 23 -1.01 0.82 -5.76
CA ILE A 23 0.00 1.45 -6.62
C ILE A 23 1.34 1.59 -5.89
N VAL A 24 1.33 2.08 -4.64
CA VAL A 24 2.55 2.20 -3.83
C VAL A 24 3.19 0.83 -3.60
N GLY A 25 2.40 -0.18 -3.23
CA GLY A 25 2.89 -1.55 -3.08
C GLY A 25 3.50 -2.10 -4.38
N SER A 26 2.84 -1.91 -5.53
CA SER A 26 3.32 -2.38 -6.82
C SER A 26 4.61 -1.69 -7.25
N LEU A 27 4.71 -0.37 -7.09
CA LEU A 27 5.94 0.38 -7.39
C LEU A 27 7.09 -0.05 -6.48
N PHE A 28 6.82 -0.27 -5.21
CA PHE A 28 7.81 -0.76 -4.26
C PHE A 28 8.27 -2.18 -4.60
N PHE A 29 7.36 -3.06 -5.02
CA PHE A 29 7.70 -4.41 -5.51
C PHE A 29 8.67 -4.36 -6.69
N LEU A 30 8.38 -3.58 -7.72
CA LEU A 30 9.23 -3.46 -8.90
C LEU A 30 10.61 -2.91 -8.55
N LEU A 31 10.67 -1.87 -7.73
CA LEU A 31 11.93 -1.26 -7.31
C LEU A 31 12.76 -2.25 -6.49
N LEU A 32 12.16 -2.87 -5.46
CA LEU A 32 12.86 -3.79 -4.57
C LEU A 32 13.35 -5.03 -5.32
N THR A 33 12.50 -5.60 -6.20
CA THR A 33 12.90 -6.73 -7.05
C THR A 33 14.09 -6.36 -7.94
N SER A 34 14.07 -5.19 -8.57
CA SER A 34 15.18 -4.72 -9.40
C SER A 34 16.46 -4.57 -8.60
N VAL A 35 16.41 -3.96 -7.42
CA VAL A 35 17.58 -3.77 -6.54
C VAL A 35 18.13 -5.11 -6.07
N LEU A 36 17.27 -6.01 -5.56
CA LEU A 36 17.70 -7.32 -5.09
C LEU A 36 18.28 -8.19 -6.21
N LEU A 37 17.68 -8.12 -7.42
CA LEU A 37 18.18 -8.85 -8.59
C LEU A 37 19.59 -8.40 -8.96
N THR A 38 19.81 -7.08 -9.07
CA THR A 38 21.12 -6.53 -9.44
C THR A 38 22.18 -6.82 -8.38
N GLU A 39 21.84 -6.68 -7.11
CA GLU A 39 22.77 -6.96 -6.00
C GLU A 39 23.15 -8.44 -5.94
N THR A 40 22.14 -9.35 -6.03
CA THR A 40 22.41 -10.79 -6.02
C THR A 40 23.23 -11.18 -7.25
N GLN A 41 22.92 -10.65 -8.42
CA GLN A 41 23.71 -10.90 -9.63
C GLN A 41 25.15 -10.48 -9.46
N HIS A 42 25.40 -9.29 -8.92
CA HIS A 42 26.76 -8.81 -8.68
C HIS A 42 27.52 -9.67 -7.66
N GLN A 43 26.86 -10.07 -6.57
CA GLN A 43 27.46 -10.97 -5.59
C GLN A 43 27.81 -12.32 -6.20
N ARG A 44 26.92 -12.92 -7.00
CA ARG A 44 27.16 -14.19 -7.69
C ARG A 44 28.30 -14.10 -8.69
N GLU A 45 28.35 -13.04 -9.49
CA GLU A 45 29.47 -12.81 -10.43
C GLU A 45 30.82 -12.75 -9.70
N ASN A 46 30.88 -12.10 -8.55
CA ASN A 46 32.11 -12.04 -7.75
C ASN A 46 32.49 -13.43 -7.18
N GLN A 47 31.51 -14.19 -6.71
CA GLN A 47 31.72 -15.58 -6.22
C GLN A 47 32.22 -16.51 -7.35
N HIS A 48 31.59 -16.45 -8.54
CA HIS A 48 32.02 -17.21 -9.71
C HIS A 48 33.43 -16.85 -10.16
N LYS A 49 33.77 -15.56 -10.16
CA LYS A 49 35.11 -15.07 -10.48
C LYS A 49 36.13 -15.62 -9.50
N GLN A 50 35.82 -15.60 -8.20
CA GLN A 50 36.72 -16.12 -7.18
C GLN A 50 36.92 -17.64 -7.32
N LEU A 51 35.83 -18.40 -7.50
CA LEU A 51 35.88 -19.83 -7.75
C LEU A 51 36.73 -20.17 -8.98
N LEU A 52 36.56 -19.41 -10.05
CA LEU A 52 37.30 -19.57 -11.29
C LEU A 52 38.82 -19.35 -11.09
N ILE A 53 39.19 -18.28 -10.39
CA ILE A 53 40.58 -17.93 -10.09
C ILE A 53 41.20 -18.99 -9.17
N ASP A 54 40.53 -19.36 -8.09
CA ASP A 54 41.03 -20.34 -7.13
C ASP A 54 41.23 -21.72 -7.76
N SER A 55 40.25 -22.16 -8.56
CA SER A 55 40.33 -23.44 -9.29
C SER A 55 41.46 -23.44 -10.33
N SER A 56 41.61 -22.33 -11.05
CA SER A 56 42.70 -22.16 -12.02
C SER A 56 44.08 -22.19 -11.36
N ASN A 57 44.23 -21.44 -10.25
CA ASN A 57 45.48 -21.39 -9.49
C ASN A 57 45.83 -22.75 -8.85
N ASP A 58 44.83 -23.48 -8.34
CA ASP A 58 45.04 -24.82 -7.79
C ASP A 58 45.53 -25.77 -8.86
N PHE A 59 44.94 -25.76 -10.05
CA PHE A 59 45.37 -26.56 -11.18
C PHE A 59 46.80 -26.23 -11.63
N GLN A 60 47.11 -24.94 -11.76
CA GLN A 60 48.45 -24.47 -12.10
C GLN A 60 49.52 -24.92 -11.09
N ARG A 61 49.21 -24.75 -9.79
CA ARG A 61 50.13 -25.19 -8.71
C ARG A 61 50.33 -26.68 -8.77
N HIS A 62 49.27 -27.47 -8.95
CA HIS A 62 49.36 -28.92 -9.06
C HIS A 62 50.29 -29.36 -10.20
N VAL A 63 50.10 -28.81 -11.40
CA VAL A 63 50.94 -29.12 -12.56
C VAL A 63 52.39 -28.64 -12.33
N ALA A 64 52.58 -27.46 -11.75
CA ALA A 64 53.92 -26.91 -11.47
C ALA A 64 54.67 -27.79 -10.46
N THR A 65 54.04 -28.19 -9.36
CA THR A 65 54.62 -29.07 -8.33
C THR A 65 54.99 -30.43 -8.93
N LEU A 66 54.13 -31.04 -9.77
CA LEU A 66 54.47 -32.26 -10.48
C LEU A 66 55.70 -32.12 -11.37
N ILE A 67 55.82 -31.03 -12.10
CA ILE A 67 56.99 -30.75 -12.94
C ILE A 67 58.26 -30.59 -12.10
N THR A 68 58.22 -29.76 -11.04
CA THR A 68 59.41 -29.41 -10.24
C THR A 68 59.87 -30.52 -9.30
N ASP A 69 58.91 -31.14 -8.60
CA ASP A 69 59.23 -32.01 -7.49
C ASP A 69 59.27 -33.51 -7.90
N THR A 70 58.48 -33.86 -8.93
CA THR A 70 58.40 -35.26 -9.37
C THR A 70 59.19 -35.53 -10.64
N LEU A 71 59.03 -34.70 -11.68
CA LEU A 71 59.59 -34.97 -13.01
C LEU A 71 61.03 -34.45 -13.17
N SER A 72 61.30 -33.21 -12.79
CA SER A 72 62.62 -32.59 -12.99
C SER A 72 63.77 -33.36 -12.33
N PRO A 73 63.63 -33.93 -11.13
CA PRO A 73 64.65 -34.74 -10.52
C PRO A 73 65.00 -36.04 -11.25
N LEU A 74 64.14 -36.46 -12.17
CA LEU A 74 64.34 -37.66 -13.02
C LEU A 74 65.12 -37.38 -14.29
N LEU A 75 65.37 -36.10 -14.68
CA LEU A 75 66.10 -35.74 -15.88
C LEU A 75 67.52 -36.36 -15.97
N PRO A 76 68.30 -36.51 -14.91
CA PRO A 76 69.60 -37.17 -14.98
C PRO A 76 69.56 -38.63 -15.47
N PHE A 77 68.44 -39.34 -15.21
CA PHE A 77 68.25 -40.75 -15.59
C PHE A 77 68.02 -40.91 -17.10
N VAL A 78 67.74 -39.85 -17.86
CA VAL A 78 67.57 -39.88 -19.31
C VAL A 78 68.82 -40.38 -20.04
N GLN A 79 69.99 -40.17 -19.45
CA GLN A 79 71.29 -40.60 -20.01
C GLN A 79 71.74 -41.98 -19.49
N SER A 80 71.07 -42.52 -18.46
CA SER A 80 71.40 -43.83 -17.86
C SER A 80 70.62 -44.98 -18.51
N GLU A 81 71.01 -46.18 -18.23
CA GLU A 81 70.23 -47.36 -18.65
C GLU A 81 68.96 -47.56 -17.81
N CYS A 82 67.93 -48.14 -18.43
CA CYS A 82 66.60 -48.21 -17.83
C CYS A 82 66.61 -48.93 -16.44
N TYR A 83 67.39 -49.94 -16.24
CA TYR A 83 67.43 -50.69 -14.97
C TYR A 83 67.90 -49.84 -13.79
N ILE A 84 68.68 -48.77 -14.03
CA ILE A 84 69.17 -47.88 -12.98
C ILE A 84 68.05 -46.92 -12.56
N GLY A 85 67.32 -46.39 -13.52
CA GLY A 85 66.26 -45.40 -13.29
C GLY A 85 64.89 -46.00 -12.96
N ASN A 86 64.61 -47.23 -13.34
CA ASN A 86 63.28 -47.80 -13.35
C ASN A 86 62.63 -47.86 -11.93
N HIS A 87 63.45 -48.17 -10.89
CA HIS A 87 62.93 -48.15 -9.52
C HIS A 87 62.45 -46.78 -9.08
N GLU A 88 63.21 -45.73 -9.37
CA GLU A 88 62.87 -44.36 -9.01
C GLU A 88 61.65 -43.84 -9.84
N LEU A 89 61.61 -44.18 -11.14
CA LEU A 89 60.45 -43.85 -11.98
C LEU A 89 59.17 -44.47 -11.46
N THR A 90 59.20 -45.77 -11.10
CA THR A 90 58.05 -46.50 -10.60
C THR A 90 57.61 -45.98 -9.24
N ALA A 91 58.57 -45.74 -8.33
CA ALA A 91 58.24 -45.17 -7.01
C ALA A 91 57.59 -43.80 -7.14
N ARG A 92 58.16 -42.88 -7.92
CA ARG A 92 57.56 -41.53 -8.11
C ARG A 92 56.22 -41.58 -8.81
N ALA A 93 56.04 -42.41 -9.80
CA ALA A 93 54.73 -42.60 -10.45
C ALA A 93 53.67 -43.15 -9.48
N ALA A 94 54.06 -44.06 -8.59
CA ALA A 94 53.17 -44.64 -7.59
C ALA A 94 52.76 -43.65 -6.50
N PHE A 95 53.68 -42.78 -6.05
CA PHE A 95 53.37 -41.76 -5.02
C PHE A 95 52.63 -40.55 -5.56
N ALA A 96 52.75 -40.24 -6.86
CA ALA A 96 52.09 -39.08 -7.45
C ALA A 96 50.63 -39.34 -7.86
N GLY A 97 50.05 -40.53 -7.63
CA GLY A 97 48.62 -40.87 -7.80
C GLY A 97 47.98 -40.61 -9.14
N ASP A 98 48.24 -39.44 -9.71
CA ASP A 98 47.67 -38.98 -10.97
C ASP A 98 48.51 -39.34 -12.20
N ILE A 99 49.74 -39.80 -12.02
CA ILE A 99 50.63 -40.14 -13.12
C ILE A 99 50.26 -41.53 -13.64
N ARG A 100 49.97 -41.65 -14.95
CA ARG A 100 49.78 -42.97 -15.61
C ARG A 100 51.09 -43.66 -15.90
N ALA A 101 52.03 -42.94 -16.46
CA ALA A 101 53.35 -43.43 -16.79
C ALA A 101 54.34 -42.27 -16.91
N ILE A 102 55.56 -42.51 -16.47
CA ILE A 102 56.72 -41.66 -16.72
C ILE A 102 57.58 -42.41 -17.73
N ILE A 103 57.96 -41.78 -18.80
CA ILE A 103 58.73 -42.36 -19.89
C ILE A 103 60.00 -41.55 -20.11
N LEU A 104 61.15 -42.22 -20.07
CA LEU A 104 62.43 -41.62 -20.48
C LEU A 104 62.58 -41.74 -21.98
N VAL A 105 63.00 -40.63 -22.59
CA VAL A 105 63.20 -40.54 -24.04
C VAL A 105 64.63 -40.08 -24.31
N LYS A 106 65.32 -40.84 -25.19
CA LYS A 106 66.67 -40.50 -25.66
C LYS A 106 66.66 -40.45 -27.16
N ASP A 107 67.15 -39.33 -27.73
CA ASP A 107 67.22 -39.07 -29.16
C ASP A 107 65.93 -39.43 -29.91
N GLY A 108 64.78 -38.97 -29.35
CA GLY A 108 63.44 -39.18 -29.92
C GLY A 108 62.84 -40.56 -29.68
N ASN A 109 63.55 -41.50 -29.03
CA ASN A 109 63.09 -42.84 -28.77
C ASN A 109 62.81 -43.05 -27.25
N ALA A 110 61.65 -43.52 -26.92
CA ALA A 110 61.26 -43.96 -25.60
C ALA A 110 61.91 -45.31 -25.29
N PHE A 111 62.66 -45.38 -24.20
CA PHE A 111 63.44 -46.57 -23.86
C PHE A 111 63.16 -47.17 -22.46
N CYS A 112 62.53 -46.39 -21.61
CA CYS A 112 62.23 -46.80 -20.24
C CYS A 112 60.90 -46.23 -19.77
N SER A 113 60.06 -47.04 -19.15
CA SER A 113 58.73 -46.60 -18.62
C SER A 113 58.52 -47.09 -17.18
N SER A 114 57.97 -46.24 -16.34
CA SER A 114 57.55 -46.64 -15.00
C SER A 114 56.47 -47.73 -14.98
N ALA A 115 55.71 -47.90 -16.06
CA ALA A 115 54.61 -48.86 -16.17
C ALA A 115 55.05 -50.23 -16.77
N THR A 116 55.96 -50.20 -17.74
CA THR A 116 56.33 -51.40 -18.52
C THR A 116 57.80 -51.80 -18.42
N GLY A 117 58.60 -50.99 -17.73
CA GLY A 117 60.04 -51.17 -17.67
C GLY A 117 60.76 -50.82 -18.94
N SER A 118 61.80 -51.63 -19.31
CA SER A 118 62.58 -51.36 -20.56
C SER A 118 61.79 -51.73 -21.80
N PHE A 119 61.80 -50.85 -22.79
CA PHE A 119 61.19 -51.01 -24.11
C PHE A 119 61.86 -50.04 -25.10
N PHE A 120 61.56 -50.20 -26.38
CA PHE A 120 62.14 -49.27 -27.38
C PHE A 120 61.08 -48.97 -28.45
N GLN A 121 60.65 -47.71 -28.48
CA GLN A 121 59.71 -47.20 -29.51
C GLN A 121 59.94 -45.72 -29.78
N PRO A 122 59.73 -45.21 -30.99
CA PRO A 122 59.75 -43.78 -31.21
C PRO A 122 58.69 -43.10 -30.39
N LEU A 123 58.97 -41.92 -29.78
CA LEU A 123 58.02 -41.17 -29.01
C LEU A 123 56.80 -40.77 -29.85
N SER A 124 57.00 -40.53 -31.16
CA SER A 124 55.92 -40.23 -32.10
C SER A 124 54.89 -41.35 -32.23
N ALA A 125 55.25 -42.61 -31.96
CA ALA A 125 54.30 -43.73 -31.91
C ALA A 125 53.44 -43.72 -30.65
N ILE A 126 53.93 -43.13 -29.53
CA ILE A 126 53.22 -42.97 -28.28
C ILE A 126 52.39 -41.69 -28.28
N SER A 127 52.98 -40.60 -28.79
CA SER A 127 52.36 -39.28 -28.88
C SER A 127 52.86 -38.52 -30.12
N ALA A 128 52.15 -38.68 -31.23
CA ALA A 128 52.50 -38.04 -32.50
C ALA A 128 52.43 -36.50 -32.47
N ARG A 129 51.82 -35.91 -31.47
CA ARG A 129 51.59 -34.49 -31.37
C ARG A 129 52.55 -33.77 -30.39
N THR A 130 53.43 -34.51 -29.67
CA THR A 130 54.38 -33.90 -28.75
C THR A 130 55.53 -33.25 -29.51
N ASP A 131 55.78 -31.97 -29.21
CA ASP A 131 56.90 -31.22 -29.81
C ASP A 131 58.14 -31.35 -28.92
N THR A 132 59.02 -32.26 -29.28
CA THR A 132 60.28 -32.53 -28.54
C THR A 132 61.34 -31.46 -28.72
N THR A 133 61.16 -30.49 -29.61
CA THR A 133 62.10 -29.37 -29.82
C THR A 133 61.98 -28.29 -28.77
N ARG A 134 60.82 -28.18 -28.14
CA ARG A 134 60.57 -27.22 -27.06
C ARG A 134 61.11 -27.72 -25.71
N ASP A 135 61.49 -26.79 -24.86
CA ASP A 135 61.97 -27.14 -23.49
C ASP A 135 60.84 -27.77 -22.67
N ARG A 136 59.58 -27.30 -22.90
CA ARG A 136 58.35 -27.88 -22.33
C ARG A 136 57.27 -27.89 -23.36
N ASP A 137 56.53 -29.01 -23.45
CA ASP A 137 55.31 -29.09 -24.26
C ASP A 137 54.21 -29.78 -23.44
N ILE A 138 53.09 -29.09 -23.24
CA ILE A 138 51.99 -29.60 -22.41
C ILE A 138 50.72 -29.58 -23.27
N ARG A 139 50.12 -30.76 -23.43
CA ARG A 139 48.98 -30.95 -24.35
C ARG A 139 47.91 -31.86 -23.75
N LEU A 140 46.68 -31.61 -24.16
CA LEU A 140 45.55 -32.48 -23.87
C LEU A 140 45.43 -33.54 -25.00
N LEU A 141 45.52 -34.81 -24.63
CA LEU A 141 45.42 -35.92 -25.58
C LEU A 141 44.10 -36.71 -25.34
N PRO A 142 43.48 -37.29 -26.38
CA PRO A 142 42.25 -38.07 -26.25
C PRO A 142 42.42 -39.34 -25.43
N GLY A 143 43.65 -39.82 -25.33
CA GLY A 143 44.03 -41.03 -24.58
C GLY A 143 45.47 -41.42 -24.88
N THR A 144 45.86 -42.57 -24.33
CA THR A 144 47.16 -43.24 -24.59
C THR A 144 46.92 -44.53 -25.35
N PRO A 145 47.94 -45.14 -26.00
CA PRO A 145 47.78 -46.45 -26.66
C PRO A 145 47.14 -47.53 -25.78
N MET A 146 47.40 -47.49 -24.44
CA MET A 146 46.80 -48.44 -23.51
C MET A 146 45.38 -48.08 -23.08
N GLN A 147 45.01 -46.80 -23.12
CA GLN A 147 43.68 -46.32 -22.79
C GLN A 147 43.25 -45.21 -23.79
N PRO A 148 42.80 -45.58 -24.97
CA PRO A 148 42.59 -44.62 -26.06
C PRO A 148 41.39 -43.68 -25.89
N THR A 149 40.46 -44.03 -24.99
CA THR A 149 39.21 -43.28 -24.73
C THR A 149 39.23 -42.38 -23.52
N LYS A 150 40.28 -42.47 -22.68
CA LYS A 150 40.39 -41.63 -21.48
C LYS A 150 41.36 -40.48 -21.70
N PRO A 151 40.87 -39.23 -21.69
CA PRO A 151 41.70 -38.05 -21.85
C PRO A 151 42.83 -37.98 -20.84
N VAL A 152 43.95 -37.45 -21.26
CA VAL A 152 45.15 -37.26 -20.41
C VAL A 152 45.83 -35.94 -20.73
N LEU A 153 46.48 -35.41 -19.71
CA LEU A 153 47.45 -34.34 -19.87
C LEU A 153 48.81 -34.95 -20.17
N ALA A 154 49.34 -34.68 -21.33
CA ALA A 154 50.71 -35.10 -21.69
C ALA A 154 51.67 -33.93 -21.40
N ILE A 155 52.74 -34.23 -20.71
CA ILE A 155 53.80 -33.29 -20.35
C ILE A 155 55.13 -33.80 -20.90
N TRP A 156 55.78 -32.98 -21.69
CA TRP A 156 57.14 -33.19 -22.17
C TRP A 156 58.07 -32.20 -21.45
N ILE A 157 59.19 -32.67 -20.92
CA ILE A 157 60.26 -31.85 -20.33
C ILE A 157 61.57 -32.27 -21.00
N LYS A 158 62.20 -31.34 -21.70
CA LYS A 158 63.45 -31.57 -22.38
C LYS A 158 64.61 -31.57 -21.41
N GLN A 159 65.56 -32.48 -21.60
CA GLN A 159 66.83 -32.43 -20.88
C GLN A 159 67.73 -31.30 -21.44
N PRO A 160 68.21 -30.39 -20.56
CA PRO A 160 69.10 -29.33 -21.00
C PRO A 160 70.34 -29.88 -21.76
N GLY A 161 70.69 -29.18 -22.83
CA GLY A 161 71.85 -29.56 -23.65
C GLY A 161 71.62 -30.70 -24.69
N THR A 162 70.38 -31.22 -24.82
CA THR A 162 70.04 -32.26 -25.77
C THR A 162 69.04 -31.75 -26.81
N LEU A 163 68.92 -32.44 -27.99
CA LEU A 163 67.97 -32.00 -29.00
C LEU A 163 66.59 -32.64 -28.80
N GLN A 164 66.50 -33.96 -28.54
CA GLN A 164 65.22 -34.69 -28.48
C GLN A 164 65.23 -35.73 -27.31
N SER A 165 65.98 -35.45 -26.26
CA SER A 165 66.03 -36.28 -25.06
C SER A 165 65.35 -35.60 -23.88
N GLY A 166 64.62 -36.33 -23.06
CA GLY A 166 63.87 -35.77 -21.94
C GLY A 166 62.88 -36.79 -21.31
N ILE A 167 61.93 -36.24 -20.62
CA ILE A 167 60.88 -37.00 -19.95
C ILE A 167 59.54 -36.72 -20.59
N PHE A 168 58.83 -37.77 -20.92
CA PHE A 168 57.43 -37.68 -21.34
C PHE A 168 56.58 -38.36 -20.26
N THR A 169 55.51 -37.68 -19.83
CA THR A 169 54.59 -38.25 -18.84
C THR A 169 53.15 -37.98 -19.23
N THR A 170 52.27 -38.82 -18.77
CA THR A 170 50.84 -38.68 -18.98
C THR A 170 50.12 -38.71 -17.61
N LEU A 171 49.29 -37.67 -17.37
CA LEU A 171 48.53 -37.51 -16.15
C LEU A 171 47.06 -37.82 -16.36
N ASN A 172 46.46 -38.52 -15.40
CA ASN A 172 45.02 -38.62 -15.28
C ASN A 172 44.44 -37.27 -14.81
N LEU A 173 43.70 -36.62 -15.65
CA LEU A 173 42.96 -35.44 -15.22
C LEU A 173 41.57 -35.85 -14.70
N SER A 174 41.28 -35.47 -13.47
CA SER A 174 39.94 -35.54 -12.91
C SER A 174 39.45 -34.13 -12.66
N LEU A 175 38.31 -33.76 -13.30
CA LEU A 175 37.64 -32.52 -12.98
C LEU A 175 36.63 -32.68 -11.84
N ALA A 176 36.56 -33.89 -11.24
CA ALA A 176 35.63 -34.20 -10.16
C ALA A 176 35.84 -33.32 -8.93
N ASP A 177 37.08 -33.09 -8.53
CA ASP A 177 37.40 -32.28 -7.36
C ASP A 177 36.98 -30.82 -7.55
N TYR A 178 37.14 -30.28 -8.75
CA TYR A 178 36.68 -28.96 -9.07
C TYR A 178 35.16 -28.90 -9.19
N GLN A 179 34.52 -29.95 -9.69
CA GLN A 179 33.06 -30.06 -9.73
C GLN A 179 32.48 -30.14 -8.29
N ILE A 180 33.14 -30.82 -7.38
CA ILE A 180 32.75 -30.85 -5.95
C ILE A 180 32.86 -29.46 -5.35
N LYS A 181 33.94 -28.72 -5.60
CA LYS A 181 34.06 -27.32 -5.16
C LYS A 181 32.94 -26.44 -5.74
N ALA A 182 32.54 -26.67 -6.98
CA ALA A 182 31.44 -25.94 -7.62
C ALA A 182 30.05 -26.40 -7.16
N SER A 183 29.93 -27.54 -6.47
CA SER A 183 28.63 -28.07 -6.01
C SER A 183 27.91 -27.16 -4.98
N SER A 184 28.66 -26.29 -4.30
CA SER A 184 28.10 -25.24 -3.44
C SER A 184 27.39 -24.12 -4.22
N HIS A 185 27.54 -24.10 -5.55
CA HIS A 185 26.96 -23.13 -6.47
C HIS A 185 26.01 -23.85 -7.45
N PRO A 186 24.72 -24.01 -7.09
CA PRO A 186 23.76 -24.81 -7.87
C PRO A 186 23.50 -24.24 -9.27
N GLU A 187 23.86 -22.99 -9.51
CA GLU A 187 23.82 -22.33 -10.81
C GLU A 187 24.92 -22.80 -11.77
N ILE A 188 26.03 -23.38 -11.26
CA ILE A 188 27.12 -23.91 -12.08
C ILE A 188 26.81 -25.34 -12.47
N THR A 189 26.61 -25.56 -13.76
CA THR A 189 26.28 -26.88 -14.31
C THR A 189 27.50 -27.68 -14.71
N GLY A 190 28.65 -27.06 -14.91
CA GLY A 190 29.86 -27.75 -15.29
C GLY A 190 31.12 -26.89 -15.39
N ILE A 191 32.23 -27.58 -15.48
CA ILE A 191 33.57 -26.99 -15.57
C ILE A 191 34.28 -27.63 -16.78
N ALA A 192 35.11 -26.84 -17.45
CA ALA A 192 35.96 -27.35 -18.54
C ALA A 192 37.35 -26.74 -18.52
N ILE A 193 38.32 -27.54 -18.97
CA ILE A 193 39.66 -27.11 -19.36
C ILE A 193 39.71 -27.08 -20.88
N LEU A 194 39.88 -25.88 -21.42
CA LEU A 194 39.92 -25.64 -22.86
C LEU A 194 41.38 -25.65 -23.33
N ALA A 195 41.67 -26.48 -24.30
CA ALA A 195 42.89 -26.40 -25.10
C ALA A 195 42.59 -25.77 -26.45
N HIS A 196 43.58 -25.58 -27.34
CA HIS A 196 43.46 -24.84 -28.59
C HIS A 196 42.21 -25.19 -29.44
N ASN A 197 41.89 -26.49 -29.61
CA ASN A 197 40.74 -26.95 -30.42
C ASN A 197 39.83 -27.95 -29.67
N THR A 198 40.22 -28.41 -28.49
CA THR A 198 39.57 -29.46 -27.75
C THR A 198 39.42 -29.06 -26.27
N ALA A 199 38.40 -29.54 -25.65
CA ALA A 199 38.16 -29.35 -24.24
C ALA A 199 37.92 -30.67 -23.52
N MET A 200 38.32 -30.69 -22.27
CA MET A 200 37.90 -31.68 -21.26
C MET A 200 36.82 -31.06 -20.40
N THR A 201 35.69 -31.74 -20.24
CA THR A 201 34.54 -31.23 -19.50
C THR A 201 34.25 -32.14 -18.29
N SER A 202 33.63 -31.59 -17.26
CA SER A 202 33.22 -32.39 -16.07
C SER A 202 32.00 -33.28 -16.33
N TRP A 203 31.27 -33.08 -17.43
CA TRP A 203 30.06 -33.84 -17.78
C TRP A 203 30.22 -34.82 -18.92
N GLN A 204 31.40 -34.89 -19.56
CA GLN A 204 31.70 -35.88 -20.60
C GLN A 204 33.06 -36.54 -20.33
N THR A 205 33.14 -37.84 -20.56
CA THR A 205 34.35 -38.61 -20.33
C THR A 205 35.36 -38.56 -21.48
N THR A 206 35.01 -37.99 -22.61
CA THR A 206 35.85 -37.85 -23.81
C THR A 206 36.12 -36.39 -24.10
N LEU A 207 37.17 -36.10 -24.86
CA LEU A 207 37.45 -34.76 -25.35
C LEU A 207 36.38 -34.30 -26.33
N VAL A 208 35.94 -33.06 -26.16
CA VAL A 208 34.95 -32.38 -27.01
C VAL A 208 35.65 -31.31 -27.84
N ARG A 209 35.17 -31.03 -29.03
CA ARG A 209 35.66 -29.86 -29.80
C ARG A 209 35.12 -28.56 -29.16
N ASN A 210 35.97 -27.53 -29.03
CA ASN A 210 35.55 -26.25 -28.43
C ASN A 210 34.32 -25.64 -29.12
N ARG A 211 34.14 -25.84 -30.44
CA ARG A 211 33.01 -25.35 -31.21
C ARG A 211 31.67 -26.01 -30.84
N GLN A 212 31.70 -27.14 -30.14
CA GLN A 212 30.50 -27.88 -29.69
C GLN A 212 30.05 -27.51 -28.30
N LEU A 213 30.85 -26.71 -27.61
CA LEU A 213 30.50 -26.25 -26.24
C LEU A 213 29.60 -25.03 -26.31
N PRO A 214 28.66 -24.89 -25.35
CA PRO A 214 27.91 -23.64 -25.20
C PRO A 214 28.85 -22.48 -24.84
N ALA A 215 28.32 -21.26 -24.84
CA ALA A 215 29.09 -20.12 -24.35
C ALA A 215 29.39 -20.30 -22.85
N PRO A 216 30.63 -20.14 -22.42
CA PRO A 216 30.96 -20.24 -21.00
C PRO A 216 30.36 -19.05 -20.22
N LEU A 217 29.98 -19.29 -18.97
CA LEU A 217 29.56 -18.24 -18.05
C LEU A 217 30.74 -17.30 -17.77
N MET A 218 31.90 -17.89 -17.48
CA MET A 218 33.19 -17.20 -17.27
C MET A 218 34.33 -18.08 -17.71
N GLN A 219 35.43 -17.47 -18.13
CA GLN A 219 36.67 -18.17 -18.46
C GLN A 219 37.89 -17.35 -18.10
N THR A 220 38.99 -18.02 -17.76
CA THR A 220 40.29 -17.41 -17.48
C THR A 220 41.42 -18.19 -18.14
N THR A 221 42.48 -17.50 -18.53
CA THR A 221 43.72 -18.11 -19.02
C THR A 221 44.57 -18.56 -17.84
N MET A 222 45.33 -19.66 -18.02
CA MET A 222 46.27 -20.14 -17.02
C MET A 222 47.67 -19.66 -17.38
N ASP A 223 48.31 -18.92 -16.49
CA ASP A 223 49.67 -18.43 -16.74
C ASP A 223 50.66 -19.62 -16.82
N GLY A 224 51.49 -19.62 -17.88
CA GLY A 224 52.47 -20.68 -18.11
C GLY A 224 51.91 -22.01 -18.62
N LEU A 225 50.59 -22.13 -18.81
CA LEU A 225 49.93 -23.31 -19.40
C LEU A 225 49.12 -22.91 -20.64
N PRO A 226 49.12 -23.73 -21.71
CA PRO A 226 48.39 -23.44 -22.95
C PRO A 226 46.88 -23.76 -22.81
N PHE A 227 46.28 -23.49 -21.65
CA PHE A 227 44.89 -23.81 -21.36
C PHE A 227 44.11 -22.62 -20.81
N GLN A 228 42.79 -22.75 -20.91
CA GLN A 228 41.85 -21.85 -20.27
C GLN A 228 40.94 -22.69 -19.35
N PHE A 229 40.61 -22.15 -18.20
CA PHE A 229 39.63 -22.72 -17.31
C PHE A 229 38.28 -22.04 -17.53
N ALA A 230 37.20 -22.79 -17.67
CA ALA A 230 35.88 -22.25 -17.98
C ALA A 230 34.80 -22.84 -17.08
N LEU A 231 33.89 -21.98 -16.62
CA LEU A 231 32.68 -22.31 -15.89
C LEU A 231 31.46 -22.22 -16.80
N TYR A 232 30.54 -23.15 -16.67
CA TYR A 232 29.29 -23.21 -17.41
C TYR A 232 28.10 -23.24 -16.47
N GLY A 233 27.04 -22.52 -16.82
CA GLY A 233 25.85 -22.41 -15.98
C GLY A 233 25.10 -21.13 -16.24
N SER A 234 24.36 -20.67 -15.24
CA SER A 234 23.64 -19.41 -15.24
C SER A 234 24.19 -18.46 -14.16
N THR A 235 23.93 -17.17 -14.30
CA THR A 235 24.36 -16.17 -13.29
C THR A 235 23.60 -16.29 -11.98
N LEU A 236 22.34 -16.75 -12.03
CA LEU A 236 21.47 -16.91 -10.88
C LEU A 236 20.87 -18.29 -10.86
N SER A 237 20.69 -18.87 -9.70
CA SER A 237 19.96 -20.10 -9.49
C SER A 237 18.44 -19.89 -9.48
N ALA A 238 17.66 -20.93 -9.71
CA ALA A 238 16.21 -20.88 -9.52
C ALA A 238 15.82 -20.53 -8.08
N GLY A 239 16.62 -20.97 -7.09
CA GLY A 239 16.43 -20.62 -5.68
C GLY A 239 16.64 -19.15 -5.40
N ASP A 240 17.67 -18.52 -6.00
CA ASP A 240 17.91 -17.08 -5.87
C ASP A 240 16.71 -16.30 -6.39
N PHE A 241 16.19 -16.67 -7.56
CA PHE A 241 15.01 -16.02 -8.14
C PHE A 241 13.77 -16.17 -7.26
N GLN A 242 13.53 -17.37 -6.72
CA GLN A 242 12.39 -17.60 -5.82
C GLN A 242 12.49 -16.77 -4.54
N THR A 243 13.68 -16.72 -3.91
CA THR A 243 13.88 -15.94 -2.69
C THR A 243 13.72 -14.43 -2.93
N ILE A 244 14.22 -13.91 -4.04
CA ILE A 244 14.04 -12.51 -4.43
C ILE A 244 12.56 -12.20 -4.63
N MET A 245 11.82 -13.04 -5.37
CA MET A 245 10.40 -12.82 -5.64
C MET A 245 9.56 -12.89 -4.36
N LEU A 246 9.79 -13.88 -3.50
CA LEU A 246 9.04 -14.03 -2.25
C LEU A 246 9.33 -12.90 -1.26
N SER A 247 10.59 -12.52 -1.08
CA SER A 247 10.96 -11.42 -0.18
C SER A 247 10.43 -10.08 -0.68
N SER A 248 10.52 -9.82 -1.97
CA SER A 248 9.98 -8.60 -2.59
C SER A 248 8.46 -8.53 -2.46
N LEU A 249 7.76 -9.64 -2.65
CA LEU A 249 6.30 -9.72 -2.49
C LEU A 249 5.89 -9.45 -1.04
N LEU A 250 6.56 -10.10 -0.07
CA LEU A 250 6.24 -9.91 1.35
C LEU A 250 6.45 -8.46 1.78
N MET A 251 7.57 -7.86 1.41
CA MET A 251 7.89 -6.49 1.77
C MET A 251 6.95 -5.48 1.08
N SER A 252 6.54 -5.74 -0.16
CA SER A 252 5.61 -4.87 -0.88
C SER A 252 4.19 -4.93 -0.30
N LEU A 253 3.74 -6.11 0.14
CA LEU A 253 2.48 -6.26 0.87
C LEU A 253 2.51 -5.47 2.19
N LEU A 254 3.61 -5.57 2.94
CA LEU A 254 3.79 -4.81 4.17
C LEU A 254 3.75 -3.30 3.92
N ALA A 255 4.44 -2.81 2.88
CA ALA A 255 4.44 -1.40 2.49
C ALA A 255 3.04 -0.93 2.08
N GLY A 256 2.32 -1.71 1.27
CA GLY A 256 0.94 -1.44 0.87
C GLY A 256 -0.03 -1.39 2.07
N CYS A 257 0.05 -2.37 2.97
CA CYS A 257 -0.75 -2.40 4.20
C CYS A 257 -0.44 -1.22 5.13
N THR A 258 0.83 -0.85 5.28
CA THR A 258 1.25 0.30 6.08
C THR A 258 0.71 1.60 5.48
N CYS A 259 0.83 1.76 4.16
CA CYS A 259 0.26 2.91 3.44
C CYS A 259 -1.27 2.99 3.63
N TRP A 260 -1.98 1.88 3.47
CA TRP A 260 -3.41 1.77 3.73
C TRP A 260 -3.76 2.20 5.15
N PHE A 261 -3.04 1.66 6.14
CA PHE A 261 -3.29 1.95 7.55
C PHE A 261 -3.02 3.42 7.89
N LEU A 262 -1.94 4.01 7.37
CA LEU A 262 -1.63 5.42 7.58
C LEU A 262 -2.68 6.32 6.92
N LEU A 263 -3.05 6.06 5.66
CA LEU A 263 -4.05 6.85 4.95
C LEU A 263 -5.43 6.76 5.62
N THR A 264 -5.82 5.60 6.11
CA THR A 264 -7.10 5.42 6.83
C THR A 264 -7.07 6.07 8.21
N ARG A 265 -5.95 6.12 8.91
CA ARG A 265 -5.81 6.82 10.20
C ARG A 265 -5.79 8.34 10.06
N VAL A 266 -5.12 8.85 9.04
CA VAL A 266 -5.04 10.31 8.77
C VAL A 266 -6.39 10.85 8.31
N GLN A 267 -7.14 10.06 7.54
CA GLN A 267 -8.45 10.43 7.00
C GLN A 267 -9.58 9.73 7.76
N ARG A 268 -9.64 9.88 9.09
CA ARG A 268 -10.84 9.43 9.84
C ARG A 268 -11.99 10.35 9.46
N PRO A 269 -13.04 9.83 8.77
CA PRO A 269 -14.23 10.61 8.46
C PRO A 269 -14.87 11.13 9.76
N GLY A 270 -15.39 12.35 9.75
CA GLY A 270 -16.00 12.98 10.94
C GLY A 270 -15.03 13.75 11.85
N LYS A 271 -13.73 13.65 11.64
CA LYS A 271 -12.73 14.38 12.43
C LYS A 271 -12.87 15.90 12.28
N GLU A 272 -13.35 16.34 11.12
CA GLU A 272 -13.60 17.75 10.80
C GLU A 272 -14.65 18.37 11.74
N ILE A 273 -15.78 17.67 11.97
CA ILE A 273 -16.82 18.11 12.91
C ILE A 273 -16.26 18.22 14.33
N THR A 274 -15.60 17.17 14.82
CA THR A 274 -15.02 17.17 16.17
C THR A 274 -13.97 18.26 16.34
N LEU A 275 -13.14 18.50 15.32
CA LEU A 275 -12.14 19.58 15.34
C LEU A 275 -12.81 20.95 15.28
N GLY A 276 -13.84 21.12 14.45
CA GLY A 276 -14.64 22.35 14.36
C GLY A 276 -15.28 22.72 15.69
N ILE A 277 -15.85 21.73 16.41
CA ILE A 277 -16.38 21.92 17.78
C ILE A 277 -15.27 22.43 18.71
N ARG A 278 -14.13 21.75 18.76
CA ARG A 278 -13.01 22.12 19.64
C ARG A 278 -12.39 23.48 19.34
N ARG A 279 -12.45 23.93 18.08
CA ARG A 279 -11.89 25.21 17.63
C ARG A 279 -12.89 26.37 17.72
N GLY A 280 -14.15 26.10 18.10
CA GLY A 280 -15.19 27.11 18.16
C GLY A 280 -15.61 27.64 16.76
N GLU A 281 -15.59 26.77 15.75
CA GLU A 281 -15.95 27.13 14.37
C GLU A 281 -17.47 27.17 14.17
N PHE A 282 -18.24 26.64 15.11
CA PHE A 282 -19.70 26.63 15.10
C PHE A 282 -20.24 27.79 15.91
N ARG A 283 -21.33 28.39 15.42
CA ARG A 283 -22.13 29.40 16.11
C ARG A 283 -23.60 29.18 15.83
N VAL A 284 -24.45 29.82 16.62
CA VAL A 284 -25.90 29.82 16.42
C VAL A 284 -26.33 31.17 15.89
N GLU A 285 -27.21 31.16 14.92
CA GLU A 285 -27.99 32.31 14.46
C GLU A 285 -29.47 32.02 14.72
N TYR A 286 -30.24 33.05 15.04
CA TYR A 286 -31.62 32.93 15.46
C TYR A 286 -32.53 33.61 14.43
N GLN A 287 -33.47 32.86 13.86
CA GLN A 287 -34.44 33.42 12.90
C GLN A 287 -35.77 33.65 13.61
N PRO A 288 -36.29 34.91 13.59
CA PRO A 288 -37.55 35.24 14.26
C PRO A 288 -38.75 34.49 13.68
N LEU A 289 -39.64 34.06 14.58
CA LEU A 289 -41.00 33.60 14.28
C LEU A 289 -41.99 34.71 14.63
N ILE A 290 -42.89 34.98 13.71
CA ILE A 290 -43.86 36.11 13.81
C ILE A 290 -45.26 35.55 13.98
N THR A 291 -46.02 36.06 14.94
CA THR A 291 -47.45 35.73 15.07
C THR A 291 -48.21 36.34 13.90
N ALA A 292 -48.97 35.57 13.19
CA ALA A 292 -49.74 36.01 12.03
C ALA A 292 -50.85 37.04 12.38
N GLN A 293 -51.39 36.98 13.61
CA GLN A 293 -52.50 37.77 14.05
C GLN A 293 -52.12 39.24 14.33
N ASP A 294 -50.98 39.52 14.94
CA ASP A 294 -50.60 40.85 15.40
C ASP A 294 -49.24 41.32 14.86
N GLY A 295 -48.55 40.47 14.06
CA GLY A 295 -47.25 40.79 13.46
C GLY A 295 -46.10 40.86 14.47
N LYS A 296 -46.32 40.45 15.73
CA LYS A 296 -45.29 40.49 16.78
C LYS A 296 -44.41 39.25 16.78
N SER A 297 -43.19 39.42 17.26
CA SER A 297 -42.26 38.30 17.44
C SER A 297 -42.76 37.36 18.52
N TYR A 298 -43.09 36.13 18.12
CA TYR A 298 -43.49 35.03 19.01
C TYR A 298 -42.29 34.29 19.57
N GLY A 299 -41.27 34.09 18.77
CA GLY A 299 -40.11 33.30 19.13
C GLY A 299 -39.02 33.36 18.10
N MET A 300 -38.17 32.37 18.13
CA MET A 300 -37.03 32.22 17.21
C MET A 300 -36.60 30.77 17.05
N GLU A 301 -36.11 30.43 15.86
CA GLU A 301 -35.48 29.17 15.56
C GLU A 301 -33.96 29.27 15.68
N ALA A 302 -33.33 28.34 16.40
CA ALA A 302 -31.87 28.24 16.57
C ALA A 302 -31.25 27.46 15.41
N LEU A 303 -30.50 28.17 14.59
CA LEU A 303 -29.91 27.65 13.37
C LEU A 303 -28.39 27.56 13.48
N LEU A 304 -27.85 26.36 13.49
CA LEU A 304 -26.40 26.12 13.55
C LEU A 304 -25.71 26.62 12.26
N ARG A 305 -24.55 27.28 12.43
CA ARG A 305 -23.72 27.78 11.35
C ARG A 305 -22.29 27.32 11.55
N TRP A 306 -21.66 26.89 10.49
CA TRP A 306 -20.26 26.49 10.51
C TRP A 306 -19.43 27.41 9.61
N THR A 307 -18.43 28.07 10.19
CA THR A 307 -17.43 28.86 9.47
C THR A 307 -16.07 28.22 9.65
N HIS A 308 -15.55 27.67 8.56
CA HIS A 308 -14.24 27.03 8.57
C HIS A 308 -13.12 28.09 8.75
N PRO A 309 -11.94 27.75 9.32
CA PRO A 309 -10.80 28.67 9.48
C PRO A 309 -10.32 29.35 8.19
N SER A 310 -10.63 28.78 7.03
CA SER A 310 -10.37 29.42 5.72
C SER A 310 -11.27 30.62 5.42
N GLY A 311 -12.26 30.92 6.29
CA GLY A 311 -13.29 31.95 6.05
C GLY A 311 -14.51 31.47 5.25
N GLU A 312 -14.51 30.23 4.77
CA GLU A 312 -15.64 29.65 4.02
C GLU A 312 -16.77 29.25 4.98
N THR A 313 -18.01 29.64 4.67
CA THR A 313 -19.20 29.16 5.39
C THR A 313 -19.72 27.89 4.74
N VAL A 314 -19.87 26.83 5.53
CA VAL A 314 -20.41 25.54 5.10
C VAL A 314 -21.92 25.54 5.29
N SER A 315 -22.68 25.16 4.24
CA SER A 315 -24.15 25.06 4.32
C SER A 315 -24.60 24.01 5.34
N PRO A 316 -25.65 24.28 6.15
CA PRO A 316 -26.24 23.31 7.08
C PRO A 316 -26.57 21.97 6.42
N ASP A 317 -27.19 21.96 5.25
CA ASP A 317 -27.56 20.72 4.53
C ASP A 317 -26.35 19.82 4.27
N ILE A 318 -25.18 20.42 4.03
CA ILE A 318 -23.95 19.67 3.76
C ILE A 318 -23.33 19.13 5.04
N PHE A 319 -23.15 19.96 6.08
CA PHE A 319 -22.44 19.49 7.25
C PHE A 319 -23.31 18.64 8.18
N ILE A 320 -24.64 18.84 8.21
CA ILE A 320 -25.58 18.00 8.97
C ILE A 320 -25.65 16.62 8.32
N SER A 321 -25.88 16.52 7.00
CA SER A 321 -25.87 15.24 6.30
C SER A 321 -24.52 14.51 6.44
N TYR A 322 -23.41 15.25 6.43
CA TYR A 322 -22.08 14.68 6.67
C TYR A 322 -21.92 14.19 8.12
N ALA A 323 -22.40 14.96 9.11
CA ALA A 323 -22.36 14.57 10.52
C ALA A 323 -23.19 13.30 10.78
N GLU A 324 -24.37 13.18 10.17
CA GLU A 324 -25.21 11.99 10.22
C GLU A 324 -24.51 10.76 9.62
N ALA A 325 -24.00 10.90 8.39
CA ALA A 325 -23.28 9.82 7.69
C ALA A 325 -22.01 9.34 8.42
N GLN A 326 -21.42 10.20 9.25
CA GLN A 326 -20.20 9.90 10.01
C GLN A 326 -20.46 9.63 11.51
N ASN A 327 -21.72 9.49 11.92
CA ASN A 327 -22.13 9.32 13.33
C ASN A 327 -21.59 10.43 14.25
N GLN A 328 -21.47 11.66 13.73
CA GLN A 328 -21.02 12.85 14.47
C GLN A 328 -22.18 13.80 14.80
N ILE A 329 -23.41 13.43 14.45
CA ILE A 329 -24.57 14.31 14.67
C ILE A 329 -24.89 14.46 16.16
N ILE A 330 -24.72 13.42 16.98
CA ILE A 330 -24.97 13.49 18.43
C ILE A 330 -24.00 14.46 19.10
N PRO A 331 -22.65 14.34 18.95
CA PRO A 331 -21.73 15.35 19.45
C PRO A 331 -22.04 16.77 18.95
N LEU A 332 -22.47 16.91 17.70
CA LEU A 332 -22.80 18.20 17.13
C LEU A 332 -24.06 18.79 17.75
N THR A 333 -25.10 18.00 18.00
CA THR A 333 -26.33 18.45 18.66
C THR A 333 -26.07 18.82 20.13
N ARG A 334 -25.25 18.05 20.85
CA ARG A 334 -24.80 18.43 22.20
C ARG A 334 -24.10 19.77 22.21
N HIS A 335 -23.25 20.02 21.22
CA HIS A 335 -22.59 21.30 21.08
C HIS A 335 -23.58 22.45 20.74
N LEU A 336 -24.60 22.17 19.89
CA LEU A 336 -25.71 23.12 19.68
C LEU A 336 -26.40 23.44 21.01
N PHE A 337 -26.71 22.46 21.84
CA PHE A 337 -27.32 22.64 23.17
C PHE A 337 -26.48 23.54 24.06
N GLU A 338 -25.15 23.33 24.11
CA GLU A 338 -24.22 24.17 24.86
C GLU A 338 -24.22 25.63 24.37
N LEU A 339 -24.17 25.83 23.05
CA LEU A 339 -24.19 27.16 22.44
C LEU A 339 -25.51 27.88 22.74
N VAL A 340 -26.65 27.21 22.57
CA VAL A 340 -27.97 27.76 22.84
C VAL A 340 -28.14 28.10 24.30
N ALA A 341 -27.70 27.24 25.22
CA ALA A 341 -27.78 27.51 26.68
C ALA A 341 -26.96 28.76 27.06
N ARG A 342 -25.75 28.89 26.51
CA ARG A 342 -24.91 30.06 26.72
C ARG A 342 -25.59 31.34 26.22
N ASP A 343 -26.13 31.34 25.02
CA ASP A 343 -26.77 32.48 24.39
C ASP A 343 -28.10 32.84 25.11
N ALA A 344 -28.87 31.83 25.54
CA ALA A 344 -30.13 32.00 26.26
C ALA A 344 -29.96 32.76 27.60
N HIS A 345 -28.87 32.55 28.33
CA HIS A 345 -28.56 33.33 29.53
C HIS A 345 -28.36 34.83 29.25
N GLN A 346 -27.88 35.20 28.06
CA GLN A 346 -27.75 36.60 27.67
C GLN A 346 -29.09 37.15 27.13
N LEU A 347 -29.78 36.35 26.33
CA LEU A 347 -31.03 36.75 25.66
C LEU A 347 -32.19 36.93 26.62
N ARG A 348 -32.26 36.17 27.75
CA ARG A 348 -33.33 36.26 28.76
C ARG A 348 -33.55 37.67 29.30
N HIS A 349 -32.52 38.51 29.32
CA HIS A 349 -32.60 39.87 29.83
C HIS A 349 -33.24 40.85 28.83
N SER A 350 -33.41 40.44 27.58
CA SER A 350 -33.84 41.26 26.48
C SER A 350 -35.14 40.80 25.81
N LEU A 351 -35.50 39.53 26.08
CA LEU A 351 -36.66 38.89 25.47
C LEU A 351 -37.77 38.72 26.49
N PRO A 352 -39.06 38.80 26.11
CA PRO A 352 -40.22 38.57 26.97
C PRO A 352 -40.18 37.15 27.54
N LYS A 353 -40.70 36.95 28.75
CA LYS A 353 -40.94 35.65 29.32
C LYS A 353 -41.95 34.87 28.49
N GLY A 354 -41.69 33.58 28.18
CA GLY A 354 -42.52 32.75 27.33
C GLY A 354 -42.13 32.80 25.83
N THR A 355 -41.06 33.54 25.46
CA THR A 355 -40.54 33.54 24.10
C THR A 355 -40.25 32.12 23.64
N CYS A 356 -40.78 31.71 22.48
CA CYS A 356 -40.55 30.40 21.89
C CYS A 356 -39.11 30.30 21.38
N LEU A 357 -38.46 29.15 21.68
CA LEU A 357 -37.14 28.83 21.17
C LEU A 357 -37.16 27.40 20.62
N SER A 358 -37.03 27.29 19.29
CA SER A 358 -37.06 26.01 18.62
C SER A 358 -35.68 25.55 18.18
N LEU A 359 -35.48 24.23 18.20
CA LEU A 359 -34.24 23.53 17.85
C LEU A 359 -34.52 22.32 16.99
N ASN A 360 -33.74 22.17 15.93
CA ASN A 360 -33.78 21.01 15.04
C ASN A 360 -33.11 19.79 15.68
N ILE A 361 -33.81 18.65 15.70
CA ILE A 361 -33.33 17.37 16.28
C ILE A 361 -33.25 16.31 15.17
N SER A 362 -32.04 15.78 14.97
CA SER A 362 -31.81 14.70 14.01
C SER A 362 -32.50 13.39 14.44
N PRO A 363 -33.06 12.64 13.48
CA PRO A 363 -33.61 11.30 13.72
C PRO A 363 -32.66 10.35 14.48
N LEU A 364 -31.36 10.42 14.12
CA LEU A 364 -30.34 9.59 14.75
C LEU A 364 -30.12 9.94 16.23
N HIS A 365 -30.23 11.22 16.60
CA HIS A 365 -30.13 11.62 18.01
C HIS A 365 -31.39 11.27 18.77
N LEU A 366 -32.57 11.48 18.17
CA LEU A 366 -33.85 11.14 18.77
C LEU A 366 -33.94 9.65 19.15
N SER A 367 -33.33 8.78 18.34
CA SER A 367 -33.29 7.32 18.54
C SER A 367 -32.14 6.86 19.46
N ALA A 368 -31.24 7.74 19.85
CA ALA A 368 -30.10 7.38 20.68
C ALA A 368 -30.48 7.15 22.14
N CYS A 369 -29.88 6.15 22.78
CA CYS A 369 -30.12 5.87 24.21
C CYS A 369 -29.74 7.05 25.13
N SER A 370 -28.79 7.90 24.70
CA SER A 370 -28.35 9.10 25.44
C SER A 370 -29.29 10.30 25.31
N PHE A 371 -30.28 10.27 24.41
CA PHE A 371 -31.09 11.44 24.09
C PHE A 371 -31.76 12.07 25.31
N ARG A 372 -32.38 11.21 26.15
CA ARG A 372 -33.06 11.70 27.39
C ARG A 372 -32.08 12.39 28.33
N ASP A 373 -30.91 11.83 28.54
CA ASP A 373 -29.87 12.41 29.43
C ASP A 373 -29.32 13.71 28.84
N ASP A 374 -29.13 13.79 27.53
CA ASP A 374 -28.67 14.97 26.82
C ASP A 374 -29.69 16.12 26.94
N VAL A 375 -30.98 15.83 26.81
CA VAL A 375 -32.06 16.81 26.99
C VAL A 375 -32.14 17.28 28.43
N LEU A 376 -32.04 16.39 29.41
CA LEU A 376 -32.01 16.75 30.84
C LEU A 376 -30.85 17.69 31.16
N TYR A 377 -29.66 17.31 30.75
CA TYR A 377 -28.47 18.13 30.93
C TYR A 377 -28.64 19.52 30.29
N TRP A 378 -29.21 19.58 29.07
CA TRP A 378 -29.47 20.85 28.42
C TRP A 378 -30.47 21.71 29.20
N GLN A 379 -31.63 21.14 29.61
CA GLN A 379 -32.63 21.86 30.37
C GLN A 379 -32.09 22.42 31.72
N ASP A 380 -31.26 21.66 32.43
CA ASP A 380 -30.63 22.10 33.66
C ASP A 380 -29.67 23.28 33.47
N ASN A 381 -29.12 23.42 32.27
CA ASN A 381 -28.26 24.55 31.88
C ASN A 381 -29.00 25.72 31.23
N MET A 382 -30.33 25.62 31.00
CA MET A 382 -31.14 26.70 30.46
C MET A 382 -31.68 27.63 31.55
N PRO A 383 -32.00 28.92 31.22
CA PRO A 383 -32.69 29.79 32.15
C PRO A 383 -34.05 29.23 32.56
N HIS A 384 -34.25 29.05 33.85
CA HIS A 384 -35.50 28.50 34.39
C HIS A 384 -36.71 29.37 34.04
N ASP A 385 -37.80 28.73 33.57
CA ASP A 385 -39.12 29.31 33.33
C ASP A 385 -39.13 30.57 32.45
N HIS A 386 -38.14 30.73 31.57
CA HIS A 386 -38.05 31.91 30.72
C HIS A 386 -38.54 31.65 29.29
N PHE A 387 -38.10 30.53 28.66
CA PHE A 387 -38.41 30.16 27.28
C PHE A 387 -39.42 29.04 27.19
N GLN A 388 -40.22 29.06 26.13
CA GLN A 388 -40.99 27.90 25.68
C GLN A 388 -40.17 27.12 24.66
N TYR A 389 -39.81 25.89 24.99
CA TYR A 389 -38.97 25.08 24.12
C TYR A 389 -39.82 24.30 23.11
N VAL A 390 -39.31 24.22 21.86
CA VAL A 390 -39.88 23.42 20.78
C VAL A 390 -38.78 22.60 20.12
N PHE A 391 -38.97 21.30 20.00
CA PHE A 391 -38.11 20.45 19.21
C PHE A 391 -38.75 20.22 17.84
N GLU A 392 -37.98 20.52 16.78
CA GLU A 392 -38.37 20.34 15.40
C GLU A 392 -37.83 18.99 14.92
N ILE A 393 -38.73 18.13 14.46
CA ILE A 393 -38.44 16.74 14.12
C ILE A 393 -39.00 16.49 12.72
N THR A 394 -38.14 16.03 11.81
CA THR A 394 -38.58 15.72 10.44
C THR A 394 -39.56 14.56 10.42
N GLU A 395 -40.45 14.53 9.44
CA GLU A 395 -41.41 13.44 9.20
C GLU A 395 -40.75 12.04 9.27
N ARG A 396 -39.55 11.92 8.74
CA ARG A 396 -38.76 10.68 8.67
C ARG A 396 -38.38 10.14 10.06
N ALA A 397 -38.07 11.04 10.99
CA ALA A 397 -37.69 10.67 12.33
C ALA A 397 -38.78 9.91 13.09
N VAL A 398 -40.01 10.21 12.79
CA VAL A 398 -41.19 9.62 13.44
C VAL A 398 -41.45 8.19 12.95
N VAL A 399 -41.20 7.95 11.66
CA VAL A 399 -41.41 6.63 11.05
C VAL A 399 -40.39 5.60 11.58
N GLU A 400 -39.17 6.02 11.83
CA GLU A 400 -38.07 5.15 12.20
C GLU A 400 -38.04 4.81 13.72
N ASN A 401 -38.79 5.55 14.55
CA ASN A 401 -38.75 5.38 16.01
C ASN A 401 -39.96 4.64 16.56
N GLY A 402 -39.82 3.34 16.84
CA GLY A 402 -40.91 2.48 17.36
C GLY A 402 -41.53 2.95 18.69
N ASN A 403 -40.85 3.77 19.49
CA ASN A 403 -41.27 4.27 20.80
C ASN A 403 -41.59 5.78 20.80
N ALA A 404 -41.84 6.38 19.65
CA ALA A 404 -42.04 7.83 19.52
C ALA A 404 -43.13 8.37 20.46
N THR A 405 -44.23 7.66 20.64
CA THR A 405 -45.34 8.07 21.54
C THR A 405 -44.87 8.27 22.98
N GLU A 406 -44.14 7.33 23.55
CA GLU A 406 -43.62 7.42 24.91
C GLU A 406 -42.61 8.57 25.05
N LEU A 407 -41.75 8.71 24.06
CA LEU A 407 -40.75 9.79 24.05
C LEU A 407 -41.40 11.18 23.96
N PHE A 408 -42.44 11.32 23.13
CA PHE A 408 -43.14 12.60 22.99
C PHE A 408 -43.93 12.97 24.24
N HIS A 409 -44.59 12.00 24.91
CA HIS A 409 -45.20 12.24 26.23
C HIS A 409 -44.15 12.65 27.29
N TRP A 410 -42.97 12.03 27.29
CA TRP A 410 -41.88 12.38 28.17
C TRP A 410 -41.37 13.82 27.92
N LEU A 411 -41.27 14.27 26.65
CA LEU A 411 -40.91 15.64 26.30
C LEU A 411 -41.98 16.65 26.80
N HIS A 412 -43.25 16.35 26.56
CA HIS A 412 -44.38 17.18 27.02
C HIS A 412 -44.42 17.32 28.53
N GLN A 413 -44.19 16.25 29.29
CA GLN A 413 -44.10 16.31 30.75
C GLN A 413 -43.00 17.26 31.25
N ARG A 414 -42.02 17.58 30.39
CA ARG A 414 -40.93 18.52 30.66
C ARG A 414 -41.16 19.90 30.07
N GLY A 415 -42.35 20.15 29.57
CA GLY A 415 -42.71 21.43 28.97
C GLY A 415 -42.06 21.69 27.58
N ILE A 416 -41.55 20.65 26.92
CA ILE A 416 -41.02 20.75 25.57
C ILE A 416 -42.13 20.40 24.59
N LYS A 417 -42.45 21.31 23.69
CA LYS A 417 -43.38 21.12 22.58
C LYS A 417 -42.68 20.49 21.37
N ILE A 418 -43.45 19.92 20.45
CA ILE A 418 -42.94 19.19 19.30
C ILE A 418 -43.52 19.74 18.02
N ALA A 419 -42.67 20.11 17.08
CA ALA A 419 -43.02 20.50 15.73
C ALA A 419 -42.65 19.39 14.75
N VAL A 420 -43.58 19.05 13.85
CA VAL A 420 -43.23 18.26 12.67
C VAL A 420 -42.71 19.19 11.58
N ASP A 421 -41.49 18.92 11.10
CA ASP A 421 -40.76 19.72 10.12
C ASP A 421 -40.78 19.07 8.72
N ASP A 422 -40.56 19.87 7.67
CA ASP A 422 -40.51 19.48 6.26
C ASP A 422 -41.78 18.72 5.78
N PHE A 423 -42.94 19.02 6.35
CA PHE A 423 -44.17 18.29 6.02
C PHE A 423 -44.55 18.42 4.55
N GLY A 424 -44.74 17.26 3.89
CA GLY A 424 -45.18 17.15 2.51
C GLY A 424 -44.07 16.95 1.49
N THR A 425 -42.81 16.85 1.90
CA THR A 425 -41.67 16.69 0.97
C THR A 425 -41.37 15.24 0.59
N GLY A 426 -41.99 14.22 1.23
CA GLY A 426 -41.55 12.88 0.89
C GLY A 426 -42.42 11.68 1.21
N HIS A 427 -42.99 11.49 2.34
CA HIS A 427 -43.68 10.27 2.71
C HIS A 427 -45.01 10.59 3.37
N SER A 428 -46.07 9.87 3.01
CA SER A 428 -47.46 10.09 3.44
C SER A 428 -47.62 10.06 4.96
N ALA A 429 -47.16 11.10 5.63
CA ALA A 429 -47.15 11.22 7.08
C ALA A 429 -48.50 11.59 7.69
N LEU A 430 -49.54 11.74 6.91
CA LEU A 430 -50.90 12.08 7.40
C LEU A 430 -51.35 11.21 8.58
N ILE A 431 -51.03 9.91 8.53
CA ILE A 431 -51.39 8.97 9.57
C ILE A 431 -50.61 9.21 10.88
N TYR A 432 -49.41 9.76 10.79
CA TYR A 432 -48.57 10.04 11.95
C TYR A 432 -48.98 11.33 12.64
N LEU A 433 -49.51 12.34 11.90
CA LEU A 433 -50.07 13.56 12.50
C LEU A 433 -51.27 13.26 13.42
N GLU A 434 -52.06 12.27 13.10
CA GLU A 434 -53.17 11.84 13.94
C GLU A 434 -52.71 10.95 15.11
N LYS A 435 -51.67 10.15 14.89
CA LYS A 435 -51.18 9.16 15.85
C LYS A 435 -50.36 9.79 16.98
N TYR A 436 -49.54 10.81 16.68
CA TYR A 436 -48.60 11.37 17.64
C TYR A 436 -49.01 12.78 18.11
N PRO A 437 -48.77 13.12 19.36
CA PRO A 437 -49.16 14.39 19.95
C PRO A 437 -48.20 15.52 19.52
N PHE A 438 -48.33 16.01 18.31
CA PHE A 438 -47.61 17.19 17.83
C PHE A 438 -48.31 18.47 18.32
N ASP A 439 -47.55 19.56 18.46
CA ASP A 439 -48.02 20.91 18.79
C ASP A 439 -48.01 21.83 17.56
N TYR A 440 -47.01 21.64 16.68
CA TYR A 440 -46.83 22.51 15.51
C TYR A 440 -46.67 21.67 14.24
N LEU A 441 -47.17 22.26 13.15
CA LEU A 441 -46.92 21.79 11.78
C LEU A 441 -46.15 22.89 11.03
N LYS A 442 -44.91 22.62 10.63
CA LYS A 442 -44.10 23.50 9.80
C LYS A 442 -44.36 23.20 8.34
N ILE A 443 -44.68 24.25 7.59
CA ILE A 443 -44.98 24.18 6.16
C ILE A 443 -43.73 24.61 5.41
N ASP A 444 -43.17 23.68 4.67
CA ASP A 444 -41.93 23.88 3.90
C ASP A 444 -42.06 25.06 2.92
N ARG A 445 -40.96 25.77 2.76
CA ARG A 445 -40.84 26.91 1.86
C ARG A 445 -41.27 26.61 0.42
N GLY A 446 -41.13 25.38 -0.08
CA GLY A 446 -41.53 24.97 -1.42
C GLY A 446 -43.03 25.19 -1.67
N PHE A 447 -43.84 24.94 -0.63
CA PHE A 447 -45.29 25.26 -0.70
C PHE A 447 -45.54 26.75 -0.65
N VAL A 448 -44.84 27.50 0.19
CA VAL A 448 -45.00 28.96 0.32
C VAL A 448 -44.57 29.71 -0.96
N GLN A 449 -43.51 29.25 -1.60
CA GLN A 449 -43.05 29.83 -2.89
C GLN A 449 -44.01 29.58 -4.05
N SER A 450 -44.90 28.59 -3.95
CA SER A 450 -45.92 28.33 -4.96
C SER A 450 -47.12 29.29 -4.90
N ILE A 451 -47.23 30.09 -3.83
CA ILE A 451 -48.31 31.07 -3.66
C ILE A 451 -48.19 32.16 -4.75
N GLY A 452 -49.29 32.41 -5.44
CA GLY A 452 -49.34 33.38 -6.56
C GLY A 452 -48.85 32.81 -7.90
N THR A 453 -48.48 31.54 -7.97
CA THR A 453 -48.17 30.85 -9.22
C THR A 453 -49.31 29.90 -9.59
N GLU A 454 -49.58 29.71 -10.89
CA GLU A 454 -50.61 28.77 -11.39
C GLU A 454 -50.11 27.29 -11.27
N THR A 455 -49.61 26.90 -10.11
CA THR A 455 -49.10 25.52 -9.88
C THR A 455 -50.09 24.67 -9.08
N ILE A 456 -49.99 23.35 -9.24
CA ILE A 456 -50.82 22.33 -8.55
C ILE A 456 -50.60 22.35 -7.02
N THR A 457 -49.57 23.00 -6.54
CA THR A 457 -49.17 23.00 -5.12
C THR A 457 -50.06 23.87 -4.23
N SER A 458 -50.74 24.86 -4.78
CA SER A 458 -51.65 25.74 -4.01
C SER A 458 -52.88 25.01 -3.41
N PRO A 459 -53.60 24.11 -4.12
CA PRO A 459 -54.64 23.28 -3.53
C PRO A 459 -54.17 22.31 -2.45
N VAL A 460 -52.92 21.78 -2.58
CA VAL A 460 -52.31 20.90 -1.57
C VAL A 460 -52.07 21.68 -0.28
N LEU A 461 -51.53 22.88 -0.39
CA LEU A 461 -51.29 23.76 0.76
C LEU A 461 -52.60 24.09 1.50
N ASP A 462 -53.67 24.43 0.80
CA ASP A 462 -54.97 24.63 1.44
C ASP A 462 -55.45 23.40 2.21
N THR A 463 -55.26 22.22 1.66
CA THR A 463 -55.60 20.94 2.32
C THR A 463 -54.80 20.72 3.58
N VAL A 464 -53.47 20.98 3.54
CA VAL A 464 -52.56 20.85 4.69
C VAL A 464 -52.96 21.82 5.81
N LEU A 465 -53.29 23.07 5.48
CA LEU A 465 -53.79 24.06 6.45
C LEU A 465 -55.11 23.65 7.12
N GLN A 466 -56.04 23.13 6.33
CA GLN A 466 -57.28 22.59 6.89
C GLN A 466 -57.07 21.38 7.80
N LEU A 467 -56.10 20.52 7.47
CA LEU A 467 -55.72 19.38 8.30
C LEU A 467 -55.12 19.83 9.63
N ALA A 468 -54.14 20.76 9.59
CA ALA A 468 -53.55 21.34 10.78
C ALA A 468 -54.61 21.93 11.73
N LYS A 469 -55.57 22.64 11.18
CA LYS A 469 -56.71 23.20 11.93
C LYS A 469 -57.61 22.12 12.56
N ARG A 470 -57.93 21.07 11.81
CA ARG A 470 -58.75 19.92 12.32
C ARG A 470 -58.05 19.15 13.45
N LEU A 471 -56.72 19.08 13.40
CA LEU A 471 -55.89 18.40 14.41
C LEU A 471 -55.50 19.30 15.56
N ASN A 472 -55.96 20.56 15.60
CA ASN A 472 -55.59 21.63 16.55
C ASN A 472 -54.08 21.87 16.63
N LEU A 473 -53.35 21.73 15.51
CA LEU A 473 -51.96 22.02 15.41
C LEU A 473 -51.74 23.52 15.09
N MET A 474 -50.79 24.15 15.72
CA MET A 474 -50.33 25.48 15.32
C MET A 474 -49.51 25.32 14.03
N SER A 475 -49.82 26.17 13.03
CA SER A 475 -49.10 26.12 11.75
C SER A 475 -48.02 27.20 11.68
N VAL A 476 -46.83 26.82 11.20
CA VAL A 476 -45.70 27.73 10.95
C VAL A 476 -45.39 27.68 9.46
N ALA A 477 -45.53 28.79 8.73
CA ALA A 477 -45.17 28.85 7.32
C ALA A 477 -43.76 29.42 7.17
N GLU A 478 -42.90 28.64 6.50
CA GLU A 478 -41.48 28.95 6.29
C GLU A 478 -41.21 29.60 4.91
N GLY A 479 -40.11 30.32 4.83
CA GLY A 479 -39.64 30.91 3.57
C GLY A 479 -40.55 31.97 3.00
N VAL A 480 -41.26 32.72 3.87
CA VAL A 480 -42.07 33.90 3.45
C VAL A 480 -41.10 34.99 3.02
N GLU A 481 -41.20 35.38 1.74
CA GLU A 481 -40.31 36.39 1.13
C GLU A 481 -41.04 37.67 0.67
N THR A 482 -42.38 37.62 0.53
CA THR A 482 -43.17 38.76 0.06
C THR A 482 -44.39 39.03 0.93
N ASP A 483 -44.92 40.26 0.87
CA ASP A 483 -46.15 40.68 1.55
C ASP A 483 -47.38 39.94 1.04
N GLU A 484 -47.42 39.61 -0.24
CA GLU A 484 -48.49 38.80 -0.85
C GLU A 484 -48.57 37.40 -0.25
N GLN A 485 -47.40 36.75 -0.06
CA GLN A 485 -47.32 35.44 0.58
C GLN A 485 -47.79 35.52 2.04
N ALA A 486 -47.30 36.51 2.79
CA ALA A 486 -47.71 36.73 4.18
C ALA A 486 -49.24 36.95 4.28
N SER A 487 -49.79 37.85 3.50
CA SER A 487 -51.22 38.15 3.47
C SER A 487 -52.07 36.94 3.08
N TRP A 488 -51.64 36.16 2.09
CA TRP A 488 -52.32 34.94 1.65
C TRP A 488 -52.40 33.89 2.78
N LEU A 489 -51.28 33.69 3.50
CA LEU A 489 -51.18 32.74 4.61
C LEU A 489 -52.01 33.19 5.83
N ILE A 490 -51.97 34.48 6.18
CA ILE A 490 -52.77 35.08 7.26
C ILE A 490 -54.26 34.89 7.01
N ASN A 491 -54.74 35.16 5.79
CA ASN A 491 -56.13 35.02 5.40
C ASN A 491 -56.62 33.57 5.46
N ARG A 492 -55.72 32.58 5.43
CA ARG A 492 -56.03 31.16 5.56
C ARG A 492 -55.89 30.62 6.99
N GLY A 493 -55.51 31.49 7.92
CA GLY A 493 -55.45 31.16 9.35
C GLY A 493 -54.17 30.44 9.78
N VAL A 494 -53.07 30.67 9.07
CA VAL A 494 -51.73 30.28 9.55
C VAL A 494 -51.46 31.01 10.86
N THR A 495 -50.89 30.31 11.84
CA THR A 495 -50.67 30.88 13.18
C THR A 495 -49.36 31.66 13.30
N HIS A 496 -48.30 31.17 12.67
CA HIS A 496 -46.98 31.78 12.71
C HIS A 496 -46.34 31.82 11.32
N LEU A 497 -45.51 32.84 11.09
CA LEU A 497 -44.79 33.08 9.85
C LEU A 497 -43.30 33.23 10.10
N GLN A 498 -42.49 32.69 9.18
CA GLN A 498 -41.03 32.80 9.22
C GLN A 498 -40.49 32.98 7.81
N GLY A 499 -39.54 33.90 7.62
CA GLY A 499 -38.96 34.12 6.30
C GLY A 499 -38.20 35.44 6.19
N TYR A 500 -37.55 35.61 5.04
CA TYR A 500 -36.70 36.78 4.79
C TYR A 500 -37.50 38.08 4.63
N PHE A 501 -38.80 37.99 4.40
CA PHE A 501 -39.67 39.13 4.45
C PHE A 501 -39.64 39.83 5.82
N PHE A 502 -39.57 39.05 6.91
CA PHE A 502 -39.50 39.55 8.28
C PHE A 502 -38.07 39.78 8.75
N SER A 503 -37.24 38.75 8.66
CA SER A 503 -35.83 38.82 9.03
C SER A 503 -35.04 37.63 8.47
N ARG A 504 -33.79 37.89 8.13
CA ARG A 504 -32.78 36.81 8.00
C ARG A 504 -32.38 36.30 9.39
N PRO A 505 -31.74 35.13 9.48
CA PRO A 505 -31.15 34.67 10.75
C PRO A 505 -30.22 35.74 11.34
N LEU A 506 -30.36 36.01 12.62
CA LEU A 506 -29.67 37.05 13.38
C LEU A 506 -28.65 36.45 14.33
N ARG A 507 -27.54 37.13 14.56
CA ARG A 507 -26.63 36.77 15.67
C ARG A 507 -27.28 37.15 17.01
N PRO A 508 -26.88 36.50 18.13
CA PRO A 508 -27.46 36.80 19.45
C PRO A 508 -27.50 38.27 19.80
N GLU A 509 -26.49 39.05 19.44
CA GLU A 509 -26.40 40.49 19.71
C GLU A 509 -27.46 41.28 18.96
N GLN A 510 -27.85 40.82 17.76
CA GLN A 510 -28.83 41.47 16.90
C GLN A 510 -30.29 41.13 17.28
N VAL A 511 -30.50 39.97 17.94
CA VAL A 511 -31.84 39.53 18.36
C VAL A 511 -32.46 40.52 19.32
N LYS A 512 -31.71 41.05 20.28
CA LYS A 512 -32.16 42.07 21.21
C LYS A 512 -32.74 43.30 20.48
N ASP A 513 -32.00 43.87 19.56
CA ASP A 513 -32.40 45.07 18.85
C ASP A 513 -33.62 44.82 17.97
N TYR A 514 -33.74 43.64 17.40
CA TYR A 514 -34.89 43.23 16.60
C TYR A 514 -36.18 43.17 17.43
N PHE A 515 -36.16 42.44 18.55
CA PHE A 515 -37.35 42.34 19.43
C PHE A 515 -37.75 43.66 20.04
N GLN A 516 -36.82 44.54 20.39
CA GLN A 516 -37.13 45.88 20.93
C GLN A 516 -37.80 46.75 19.87
N ARG A 517 -37.36 46.72 18.63
CA ARG A 517 -38.01 47.49 17.54
C ARG A 517 -39.42 46.98 17.25
N GLN A 518 -39.61 45.66 17.19
CA GLN A 518 -40.92 45.07 16.97
C GLN A 518 -41.93 45.40 18.07
N ASN A 519 -41.50 45.41 19.36
CA ASN A 519 -42.35 45.74 20.49
C ASN A 519 -42.67 47.26 20.57
N SER A 520 -41.91 48.11 19.88
CA SER A 520 -42.08 49.56 19.85
C SER A 520 -42.95 50.05 18.66
N GLN A 521 -43.27 49.19 17.71
CA GLN A 521 -44.14 49.53 16.59
C GLN A 521 -45.62 49.37 16.97
N PRO A 522 -46.48 50.36 16.72
CA PRO A 522 -47.91 50.15 16.92
C PRO A 522 -48.40 49.04 15.99
N THR A 523 -49.29 48.18 16.49
CA THR A 523 -50.00 47.14 15.76
C THR A 523 -50.53 47.67 14.41
N ARG A 524 -50.05 47.11 13.29
CA ARG A 524 -50.59 47.39 11.96
C ARG A 524 -51.97 46.77 11.78
#